data_ecc38c9fe2bd8d37daae83dea662191d
#
_entry.id   ecc38c9fe2bd8d37daae83dea662191d
#
_cell.length_a   1.000
_cell.length_b   1.000
_cell.length_c   1.000
_cell.angle_alpha   90.00
_cell.angle_beta   90.00
_cell.angle_gamma   90.00
#
_symmetry.space_group_name_H-M   'P 1'
#
loop_
_entity.id
_entity.type
_entity.pdbx_description
1 polymer ?
#
loop_
_entity_poly.entity_id
_entity_poly.type
_entity_poly.pdbx_seq_one_letter_code
_entity_poly.pdbx_strand_id
1 'polypeptide(L)'
;GIALLLDADALSTMSSALVNVRDLPVMSARTATLKDVPLTLKLYAKAWTSEEMLYALFFGLVCGIAAGSLNFYILSTRLNPGKEILSAIKRGQFYVVYQPVVDAKELKMRGVEVLMRWKHPTMGEIPPDAFINFAEAQKLIVPLTLHLFDLIIRDAPILQSVLPQGAKLGINIAPGHLHAESFKEDMRTFNALLPPDHFQTVLEITERDMLKHREANTLFEWLHNEGFEIAIDDFGTGHSALIYLEHFTMDYIKIDRGFVNTIGMETVTSPVLDAVLMLARRLNMLTVAEGVETPEQATWLREHGVNFLQGYWISRPMPLEQFRKWQPDLPPASE
;
A
#
# COMPACT_ATOMS: atom_id res chain seq x y z
N GLY A 1 -12.03 -63.03 -1.73
CA GLY A 1 -11.98 -64.54 -1.70
C GLY A 1 -10.77 -65.04 -2.44
N ILE A 2 -10.40 -66.31 -2.17
CA ILE A 2 -9.31 -66.98 -2.82
C ILE A 2 -9.97 -68.19 -3.56
N ALA A 3 -9.63 -68.37 -4.80
CA ALA A 3 -10.01 -69.53 -5.55
C ALA A 3 -8.76 -70.28 -6.06
N LEU A 4 -8.72 -71.60 -5.84
CA LEU A 4 -7.73 -72.52 -6.38
C LEU A 4 -8.36 -73.15 -7.58
N LEU A 5 -7.86 -72.91 -8.77
CA LEU A 5 -8.39 -73.48 -10.02
C LEU A 5 -7.64 -74.71 -10.43
N LEU A 6 -8.41 -75.73 -10.79
CA LEU A 6 -7.92 -76.93 -11.41
C LEU A 6 -8.82 -77.24 -12.61
N ASP A 7 -8.33 -77.05 -13.82
CA ASP A 7 -9.07 -77.18 -15.08
C ASP A 7 -10.40 -76.35 -15.09
N ALA A 8 -11.55 -77.04 -15.19
CA ALA A 8 -12.87 -76.46 -15.27
C ALA A 8 -13.49 -76.13 -13.88
N ASP A 9 -12.91 -76.62 -12.80
CA ASP A 9 -13.41 -76.56 -11.45
C ASP A 9 -12.48 -75.68 -10.56
N ALA A 10 -13.04 -74.99 -9.60
CA ALA A 10 -12.30 -74.17 -8.64
C ALA A 10 -12.78 -74.41 -7.20
N LEU A 11 -11.86 -74.61 -6.28
CA LEU A 11 -12.15 -74.62 -4.86
C LEU A 11 -12.11 -73.13 -4.39
N SER A 12 -13.27 -72.63 -4.00
CA SER A 12 -13.39 -71.19 -3.60
C SER A 12 -13.64 -71.08 -2.10
N THR A 13 -12.89 -70.19 -1.45
CA THR A 13 -13.16 -69.82 -0.05
C THR A 13 -14.41 -68.94 0.09
N MET A 14 -15.00 -68.45 -1.01
CA MET A 14 -16.23 -67.69 -1.00
C MET A 14 -17.47 -68.56 -0.86
N SER A 15 -17.46 -69.81 -1.35
CA SER A 15 -18.59 -70.75 -1.30
C SER A 15 -18.31 -71.97 -0.46
N SER A 16 -17.08 -72.17 0.00
CA SER A 16 -16.62 -73.34 0.73
C SER A 16 -16.94 -74.68 0.00
N ALA A 17 -17.08 -74.65 -1.32
CA ALA A 17 -17.43 -75.74 -2.18
C ALA A 17 -16.69 -75.70 -3.51
N LEU A 18 -16.64 -76.75 -4.25
CA LEU A 18 -16.22 -76.81 -5.65
C LEU A 18 -17.28 -76.05 -6.48
N VAL A 19 -16.83 -75.00 -7.18
CA VAL A 19 -17.65 -74.19 -8.08
C VAL A 19 -17.04 -74.20 -9.48
N ASN A 20 -17.87 -74.13 -10.51
CA ASN A 20 -17.40 -74.01 -11.87
C ASN A 20 -16.64 -72.67 -12.04
N VAL A 21 -15.53 -72.72 -12.75
CA VAL A 21 -14.72 -71.51 -12.99
C VAL A 21 -15.52 -70.39 -13.65
N ARG A 22 -16.58 -70.70 -14.41
CA ARG A 22 -17.48 -69.75 -15.05
C ARG A 22 -18.33 -68.91 -14.06
N ASP A 23 -18.55 -69.48 -12.87
CA ASP A 23 -19.36 -68.82 -11.82
C ASP A 23 -18.52 -67.89 -10.93
N LEU A 24 -17.20 -67.84 -11.16
CA LEU A 24 -16.33 -66.90 -10.44
C LEU A 24 -16.35 -65.50 -11.07
N PRO A 25 -16.09 -64.41 -10.30
CA PRO A 25 -15.99 -63.09 -10.83
C PRO A 25 -14.98 -63.00 -11.97
N VAL A 26 -15.34 -62.28 -13.03
CA VAL A 26 -14.53 -62.17 -14.26
C VAL A 26 -13.15 -61.50 -14.01
N MET A 27 -13.02 -60.69 -13.01
CA MET A 27 -11.75 -60.01 -12.69
C MET A 27 -11.19 -60.47 -11.34
N SER A 28 -9.96 -60.98 -11.35
CA SER A 28 -9.19 -61.29 -10.14
C SER A 28 -8.23 -60.16 -9.79
N ALA A 29 -8.08 -59.85 -8.50
CA ALA A 29 -7.14 -58.85 -8.03
C ALA A 29 -5.67 -59.27 -8.23
N ARG A 30 -5.39 -60.57 -8.07
CA ARG A 30 -4.06 -61.17 -8.35
C ARG A 30 -4.22 -62.60 -8.79
N THR A 31 -3.35 -63.01 -9.69
CA THR A 31 -3.28 -64.44 -10.18
C THR A 31 -1.84 -64.90 -10.01
N ALA A 32 -1.66 -66.11 -9.47
CA ALA A 32 -0.38 -66.75 -9.36
C ALA A 32 -0.53 -68.23 -9.85
N THR A 33 0.34 -68.64 -10.75
CA THR A 33 0.45 -70.02 -11.23
C THR A 33 1.61 -70.72 -10.55
N LEU A 34 1.41 -71.91 -10.04
CA LEU A 34 2.51 -72.67 -9.50
C LEU A 34 3.31 -73.31 -10.67
N LYS A 35 4.64 -73.27 -10.57
CA LYS A 35 5.54 -73.93 -11.47
C LYS A 35 5.41 -75.43 -11.21
N ASP A 36 5.27 -76.21 -12.22
CA ASP A 36 5.24 -77.71 -12.21
C ASP A 36 3.90 -78.41 -11.81
N VAL A 37 2.83 -77.66 -11.57
CA VAL A 37 1.49 -78.15 -11.33
C VAL A 37 0.45 -77.33 -12.06
N PRO A 38 -0.55 -77.88 -12.76
CA PRO A 38 -1.57 -77.07 -13.47
C PRO A 38 -2.57 -76.46 -12.49
N LEU A 39 -2.04 -75.69 -11.53
CA LEU A 39 -2.80 -75.05 -10.47
C LEU A 39 -2.63 -73.55 -10.55
N THR A 40 -3.76 -72.86 -10.67
CA THR A 40 -3.79 -71.41 -10.69
C THR A 40 -4.53 -70.89 -9.47
N LEU A 41 -3.85 -70.07 -8.67
CA LEU A 41 -4.42 -69.37 -7.54
C LEU A 41 -4.91 -68.02 -7.99
N LYS A 42 -6.21 -67.70 -7.82
CA LYS A 42 -6.80 -66.41 -8.10
C LYS A 42 -7.32 -65.77 -6.81
N LEU A 43 -6.89 -64.55 -6.54
CA LEU A 43 -7.39 -63.73 -5.43
C LEU A 43 -8.47 -62.85 -5.94
N TYR A 44 -9.69 -62.97 -5.43
CA TYR A 44 -10.80 -62.09 -5.76
C TYR A 44 -11.02 -61.10 -4.63
N ALA A 45 -11.04 -59.78 -4.95
CA ALA A 45 -11.53 -58.79 -4.02
C ALA A 45 -13.05 -58.96 -3.87
N LYS A 46 -13.56 -58.83 -2.63
CA LYS A 46 -15.01 -58.76 -2.41
C LYS A 46 -15.52 -57.52 -3.20
N ALA A 47 -16.48 -57.73 -4.09
CA ALA A 47 -17.16 -56.62 -4.72
C ALA A 47 -17.88 -55.79 -3.64
N TRP A 48 -17.74 -54.47 -3.70
CA TRP A 48 -18.45 -53.61 -2.79
C TRP A 48 -19.95 -53.74 -3.04
N THR A 49 -20.73 -53.86 -1.99
CA THR A 49 -22.18 -53.75 -2.10
C THR A 49 -22.60 -52.35 -2.44
N SER A 50 -23.76 -52.14 -3.03
CA SER A 50 -24.28 -50.80 -3.34
C SER A 50 -24.35 -49.90 -2.10
N GLU A 51 -24.63 -50.48 -0.94
CA GLU A 51 -24.65 -49.78 0.35
C GLU A 51 -23.23 -49.37 0.79
N GLU A 52 -22.25 -50.26 0.71
CA GLU A 52 -20.87 -49.93 1.05
C GLU A 52 -20.31 -48.83 0.14
N MET A 53 -20.67 -48.84 -1.14
CA MET A 53 -20.28 -47.82 -2.11
C MET A 53 -20.94 -46.47 -1.77
N LEU A 54 -22.24 -46.47 -1.40
CA LEU A 54 -22.97 -45.27 -0.99
C LEU A 54 -22.37 -44.65 0.28
N TYR A 55 -22.03 -45.47 1.29
CA TYR A 55 -21.38 -44.99 2.50
C TYR A 55 -19.99 -44.40 2.22
N ALA A 56 -19.21 -45.06 1.35
CA ALA A 56 -17.89 -44.56 0.97
C ALA A 56 -17.97 -43.20 0.23
N LEU A 57 -18.94 -43.04 -0.68
CA LEU A 57 -19.19 -41.79 -1.39
C LEU A 57 -19.67 -40.68 -0.42
N PHE A 58 -20.61 -40.99 0.48
CA PHE A 58 -21.08 -40.04 1.48
C PHE A 58 -19.97 -39.62 2.41
N PHE A 59 -19.16 -40.55 2.93
CA PHE A 59 -18.03 -40.23 3.79
C PHE A 59 -16.96 -39.39 3.04
N GLY A 60 -16.67 -39.77 1.79
CA GLY A 60 -15.75 -38.99 0.94
C GLY A 60 -16.24 -37.58 0.69
N LEU A 61 -17.54 -37.41 0.45
CA LEU A 61 -18.15 -36.05 0.28
C LEU A 61 -18.04 -35.21 1.55
N VAL A 62 -18.38 -35.80 2.71
CA VAL A 62 -18.29 -35.08 4.00
C VAL A 62 -16.84 -34.69 4.31
N CYS A 63 -15.89 -35.59 4.14
CA CYS A 63 -14.47 -35.30 4.34
C CYS A 63 -13.98 -34.24 3.34
N GLY A 64 -14.41 -34.29 2.09
CA GLY A 64 -14.06 -33.33 1.05
C GLY A 64 -14.60 -31.92 1.40
N ILE A 65 -15.85 -31.83 1.84
CA ILE A 65 -16.45 -30.55 2.29
C ILE A 65 -15.71 -30.02 3.52
N ALA A 66 -15.43 -30.87 4.51
CA ALA A 66 -14.73 -30.46 5.72
C ALA A 66 -13.30 -29.97 5.42
N ALA A 67 -12.54 -30.69 4.60
CA ALA A 67 -11.20 -30.29 4.19
C ALA A 67 -11.22 -29.00 3.34
N GLY A 68 -12.18 -28.88 2.41
CA GLY A 68 -12.39 -27.68 1.59
C GLY A 68 -12.75 -26.47 2.44
N SER A 69 -13.66 -26.61 3.40
CA SER A 69 -14.06 -25.55 4.33
C SER A 69 -12.91 -25.12 5.24
N LEU A 70 -12.13 -26.08 5.76
CA LEU A 70 -10.95 -25.79 6.58
C LEU A 70 -9.89 -25.05 5.76
N ASN A 71 -9.63 -25.49 4.54
CA ASN A 71 -8.66 -24.84 3.65
C ASN A 71 -9.14 -23.44 3.27
N PHE A 72 -10.41 -23.27 2.93
CA PHE A 72 -11.01 -21.94 2.68
C PHE A 72 -10.92 -21.04 3.92
N TYR A 73 -11.19 -21.55 5.11
CA TYR A 73 -11.06 -20.82 6.36
C TYR A 73 -9.60 -20.40 6.62
N ILE A 74 -8.63 -21.30 6.44
CA ILE A 74 -7.21 -21.01 6.60
C ILE A 74 -6.76 -19.96 5.56
N LEU A 75 -7.15 -20.09 4.28
CA LEU A 75 -6.84 -19.12 3.26
C LEU A 75 -7.49 -17.75 3.57
N SER A 76 -8.77 -17.72 3.90
CA SER A 76 -9.48 -16.47 4.20
C SER A 76 -8.96 -15.77 5.44
N THR A 77 -8.48 -16.50 6.44
CA THR A 77 -7.86 -15.91 7.64
C THR A 77 -6.42 -15.48 7.41
N ARG A 78 -5.68 -16.16 6.55
CA ARG A 78 -4.31 -15.75 6.16
C ARG A 78 -4.31 -14.63 5.12
N LEU A 79 -5.33 -14.57 4.26
CA LEU A 79 -5.52 -13.55 3.24
C LEU A 79 -6.49 -12.44 3.70
N ASN A 80 -6.62 -12.17 5.01
CA ASN A 80 -7.34 -10.99 5.45
C ASN A 80 -6.36 -9.81 5.48
N PRO A 81 -6.25 -9.10 4.34
CA PRO A 81 -5.21 -8.10 4.15
C PRO A 81 -5.36 -6.94 5.14
N GLY A 82 -6.57 -6.65 5.59
CA GLY A 82 -6.82 -5.62 6.60
C GLY A 82 -6.16 -5.93 7.95
N LYS A 83 -6.06 -7.20 8.35
CA LYS A 83 -5.36 -7.58 9.57
C LYS A 83 -3.85 -7.35 9.49
N GLU A 84 -3.29 -7.33 8.28
CA GLU A 84 -1.87 -7.14 8.07
C GLU A 84 -1.43 -5.72 8.41
N ILE A 85 -2.15 -4.68 7.93
CA ILE A 85 -1.87 -3.28 8.27
C ILE A 85 -2.00 -3.04 9.78
N LEU A 86 -3.12 -3.46 10.40
CA LEU A 86 -3.31 -3.29 11.84
C LEU A 86 -2.26 -4.03 12.67
N SER A 87 -1.83 -5.20 12.21
CA SER A 87 -0.74 -5.95 12.84
C SER A 87 0.60 -5.25 12.65
N ALA A 88 0.85 -4.68 11.48
CA ALA A 88 2.06 -3.93 11.16
C ALA A 88 2.18 -2.66 12.01
N ILE A 89 1.06 -1.93 12.21
CA ILE A 89 0.99 -0.79 13.15
C ILE A 89 1.39 -1.25 14.56
N LYS A 90 0.73 -2.29 15.09
CA LYS A 90 1.01 -2.81 16.44
C LYS A 90 2.44 -3.32 16.62
N ARG A 91 3.07 -3.80 15.57
CA ARG A 91 4.45 -4.33 15.59
C ARG A 91 5.51 -3.28 15.27
N GLY A 92 5.14 -2.02 15.08
CA GLY A 92 6.07 -0.93 14.77
C GLY A 92 6.81 -1.11 13.45
N GLN A 93 6.13 -1.68 12.43
CA GLN A 93 6.72 -1.89 11.11
C GLN A 93 6.65 -0.64 10.23
N PHE A 94 5.77 0.31 10.59
CA PHE A 94 5.70 1.62 9.96
C PHE A 94 6.65 2.59 10.66
N TYR A 95 7.31 3.42 9.87
CA TYR A 95 8.18 4.50 10.35
C TYR A 95 8.06 5.69 9.41
N VAL A 96 8.62 6.81 9.81
CA VAL A 96 8.63 8.04 9.01
C VAL A 96 10.06 8.43 8.64
N VAL A 97 10.18 9.03 7.48
CA VAL A 97 11.37 9.72 7.01
C VAL A 97 11.00 11.15 6.66
N TYR A 98 11.97 12.04 6.73
CA TYR A 98 11.81 13.46 6.55
C TYR A 98 12.59 13.92 5.32
N GLN A 99 11.92 14.63 4.42
CA GLN A 99 12.58 15.22 3.27
C GLN A 99 12.61 16.75 3.41
N PRO A 100 13.79 17.38 3.40
CA PRO A 100 13.92 18.83 3.54
C PRO A 100 13.28 19.57 2.38
N VAL A 101 12.59 20.68 2.73
CA VAL A 101 12.10 21.70 1.81
C VAL A 101 12.85 22.98 2.09
N VAL A 102 13.46 23.56 1.06
CA VAL A 102 14.29 24.78 1.17
C VAL A 102 13.69 25.95 0.40
N ASP A 103 13.98 27.15 0.84
CA ASP A 103 13.69 28.37 0.11
C ASP A 103 14.50 28.43 -1.20
N ALA A 104 13.86 28.74 -2.32
CA ALA A 104 14.53 28.72 -3.61
C ALA A 104 15.60 29.83 -3.78
N LYS A 105 15.46 30.94 -3.05
CA LYS A 105 16.40 32.08 -3.14
C LYS A 105 17.57 31.93 -2.18
N GLU A 106 17.24 31.63 -0.91
CA GLU A 106 18.24 31.60 0.16
C GLU A 106 18.83 30.20 0.38
N LEU A 107 18.22 29.15 -0.18
CA LEU A 107 18.54 27.74 0.02
C LEU A 107 18.55 27.32 1.51
N LYS A 108 17.86 28.09 2.34
CA LYS A 108 17.68 27.78 3.76
C LYS A 108 16.48 26.86 3.96
N MET A 109 16.61 25.98 4.94
CA MET A 109 15.52 25.09 5.33
C MET A 109 14.29 25.87 5.78
N ARG A 110 13.12 25.53 5.23
CA ARG A 110 11.82 26.12 5.57
C ARG A 110 10.85 25.12 6.12
N GLY A 111 11.11 23.84 5.94
CA GLY A 111 10.26 22.78 6.43
C GLY A 111 10.71 21.40 5.99
N VAL A 112 9.84 20.46 6.23
CA VAL A 112 10.02 19.07 5.84
C VAL A 112 8.71 18.48 5.34
N GLU A 113 8.78 17.58 4.39
CA GLU A 113 7.69 16.63 4.10
C GLU A 113 7.89 15.36 4.89
N VAL A 114 6.82 14.89 5.53
CA VAL A 114 6.81 13.65 6.32
C VAL A 114 6.30 12.51 5.45
N LEU A 115 7.15 11.53 5.26
CA LEU A 115 6.88 10.41 4.37
C LEU A 115 6.85 9.10 5.14
N MET A 116 5.68 8.45 5.19
CA MET A 116 5.53 7.14 5.81
C MET A 116 6.24 6.06 4.99
N ARG A 117 6.82 5.09 5.70
CA ARG A 117 7.48 3.91 5.11
C ARG A 117 7.01 2.66 5.83
N TRP A 118 6.95 1.55 5.12
CA TRP A 118 6.61 0.25 5.70
C TRP A 118 7.73 -0.75 5.46
N LYS A 119 8.37 -1.18 6.55
CA LYS A 119 9.38 -2.24 6.54
C LYS A 119 8.73 -3.56 6.91
N HIS A 120 8.33 -4.31 5.89
CA HIS A 120 7.72 -5.61 6.09
C HIS A 120 8.78 -6.68 6.42
N PRO A 121 8.55 -7.59 7.38
CA PRO A 121 9.58 -8.52 7.86
C PRO A 121 10.08 -9.53 6.81
N THR A 122 9.26 -9.86 5.82
CA THR A 122 9.60 -10.83 4.77
C THR A 122 9.71 -10.22 3.37
N MET A 123 8.95 -9.15 3.09
CA MET A 123 8.93 -8.50 1.77
C MET A 123 9.89 -7.31 1.67
N GLY A 124 10.50 -6.88 2.78
CA GLY A 124 11.35 -5.70 2.81
C GLY A 124 10.55 -4.39 2.78
N GLU A 125 11.06 -3.36 2.10
CA GLU A 125 10.40 -2.06 1.96
C GLU A 125 9.23 -2.15 0.99
N ILE A 126 8.01 -1.84 1.47
CA ILE A 126 6.81 -1.74 0.65
C ILE A 126 6.61 -0.27 0.27
N PRO A 127 6.46 0.04 -1.04
CA PRO A 127 6.31 1.41 -1.48
C PRO A 127 4.99 2.04 -0.99
N PRO A 128 4.98 3.37 -0.71
CA PRO A 128 3.82 4.09 -0.20
C PRO A 128 2.55 3.86 -1.01
N ASP A 129 2.60 3.98 -2.33
CA ASP A 129 1.45 3.81 -3.21
C ASP A 129 0.78 2.44 -3.05
N ALA A 130 1.58 1.40 -2.82
CA ALA A 130 1.05 0.06 -2.64
C ALA A 130 0.27 -0.08 -1.33
N PHE A 131 0.82 0.39 -0.20
CA PHE A 131 0.15 0.19 1.09
C PHE A 131 -0.93 1.24 1.38
N ILE A 132 -0.82 2.47 0.84
CA ILE A 132 -1.85 3.51 0.99
C ILE A 132 -3.11 3.12 0.21
N ASN A 133 -2.97 2.78 -1.09
CA ASN A 133 -4.09 2.30 -1.90
C ASN A 133 -4.75 1.06 -1.29
N PHE A 134 -3.94 0.17 -0.72
CA PHE A 134 -4.42 -1.00 -0.03
C PHE A 134 -5.18 -0.65 1.27
N ALA A 135 -4.67 0.28 2.08
CA ALA A 135 -5.34 0.76 3.29
C ALA A 135 -6.68 1.42 2.96
N GLU A 136 -6.76 2.20 1.89
CA GLU A 136 -8.01 2.79 1.42
C GLU A 136 -9.03 1.73 0.99
N ALA A 137 -8.61 0.77 0.15
CA ALA A 137 -9.48 -0.32 -0.30
C ALA A 137 -10.03 -1.15 0.86
N GLN A 138 -9.27 -1.30 1.95
CA GLN A 138 -9.66 -2.02 3.16
C GLN A 138 -10.34 -1.13 4.22
N LYS A 139 -10.55 0.17 3.95
CA LYS A 139 -11.09 1.17 4.90
C LYS A 139 -10.24 1.30 6.18
N LEU A 140 -8.93 1.15 6.05
CA LEU A 140 -7.94 1.23 7.13
C LEU A 140 -7.07 2.48 7.04
N ILE A 141 -7.40 3.39 6.14
CA ILE A 141 -6.61 4.60 5.95
C ILE A 141 -6.64 5.50 7.19
N VAL A 142 -7.78 5.62 7.86
CA VAL A 142 -7.90 6.42 9.10
C VAL A 142 -6.97 5.90 10.20
N PRO A 143 -7.03 4.62 10.63
CA PRO A 143 -6.08 4.12 11.62
C PRO A 143 -4.61 4.21 11.17
N LEU A 144 -4.32 4.13 9.87
CA LEU A 144 -2.98 4.30 9.35
C LEU A 144 -2.51 5.75 9.47
N THR A 145 -3.36 6.73 9.14
CA THR A 145 -3.05 8.16 9.27
C THR A 145 -2.92 8.57 10.75
N LEU A 146 -3.76 8.05 11.64
CA LEU A 146 -3.61 8.29 13.08
C LEU A 146 -2.26 7.76 13.60
N HIS A 147 -1.83 6.60 13.09
CA HIS A 147 -0.50 6.10 13.42
C HIS A 147 0.63 6.99 12.87
N LEU A 148 0.45 7.58 11.67
CA LEU A 148 1.37 8.60 11.16
C LEU A 148 1.45 9.79 12.12
N PHE A 149 0.31 10.29 12.60
CA PHE A 149 0.26 11.40 13.56
C PHE A 149 1.00 11.04 14.87
N ASP A 150 0.80 9.84 15.40
CA ASP A 150 1.53 9.36 16.59
C ASP A 150 3.05 9.36 16.37
N LEU A 151 3.51 8.92 15.19
CA LEU A 151 4.93 8.93 14.84
C LEU A 151 5.48 10.35 14.77
N ILE A 152 4.75 11.28 14.17
CA ILE A 152 5.14 12.69 14.07
C ILE A 152 5.19 13.35 15.47
N ILE A 153 4.16 13.14 16.28
CA ILE A 153 4.10 13.69 17.65
C ILE A 153 5.27 13.18 18.49
N ARG A 154 5.59 11.91 18.37
CA ARG A 154 6.76 11.31 19.06
C ARG A 154 8.07 12.00 18.66
N ASP A 155 8.23 12.31 17.39
CA ASP A 155 9.45 12.88 16.80
C ASP A 155 9.49 14.41 16.93
N ALA A 156 8.36 15.07 17.19
CA ALA A 156 8.19 16.52 17.21
C ALA A 156 9.17 17.28 18.14
N PRO A 157 9.52 16.80 19.36
CA PRO A 157 10.50 17.48 20.19
C PRO A 157 11.90 17.58 19.56
N ILE A 158 12.30 16.55 18.81
CA ILE A 158 13.59 16.55 18.09
C ILE A 158 13.49 17.47 16.87
N LEU A 159 12.41 17.39 16.11
CA LEU A 159 12.16 18.26 14.97
C LEU A 159 12.17 19.75 15.39
N GLN A 160 11.55 20.05 16.53
CA GLN A 160 11.56 21.41 17.10
C GLN A 160 12.98 21.93 17.39
N SER A 161 13.90 21.06 17.75
CA SER A 161 15.29 21.46 18.06
C SER A 161 16.14 21.76 16.82
N VAL A 162 15.73 21.30 15.63
CA VAL A 162 16.52 21.40 14.40
C VAL A 162 15.85 22.22 13.30
N LEU A 163 14.54 22.38 13.35
CA LEU A 163 13.79 23.19 12.41
C LEU A 163 13.59 24.61 12.93
N PRO A 164 13.57 25.63 12.05
CA PRO A 164 13.29 27.00 12.47
C PRO A 164 11.85 27.13 12.99
N GLN A 165 11.59 28.15 13.80
CA GLN A 165 10.22 28.48 14.20
C GLN A 165 9.38 28.85 12.97
N GLY A 166 8.14 28.37 12.93
CA GLY A 166 7.25 28.50 11.78
C GLY A 166 7.60 27.57 10.62
N ALA A 167 8.44 26.56 10.86
CA ALA A 167 8.78 25.58 9.85
C ALA A 167 7.54 24.84 9.34
N LYS A 168 7.49 24.63 8.03
CA LYS A 168 6.39 23.90 7.37
C LYS A 168 6.55 22.41 7.62
N LEU A 169 5.45 21.77 8.04
CA LEU A 169 5.35 20.33 8.24
C LEU A 169 4.35 19.78 7.23
N GLY A 170 4.84 19.32 6.08
CA GLY A 170 4.03 18.75 4.99
C GLY A 170 3.59 17.33 5.33
N ILE A 171 2.29 17.06 5.23
CA ILE A 171 1.67 15.77 5.55
C ILE A 171 0.67 15.41 4.47
N ASN A 172 0.89 14.27 3.83
CA ASN A 172 -0.03 13.71 2.85
C ASN A 172 -1.32 13.20 3.51
N ILE A 173 -2.48 13.68 3.07
CA ILE A 173 -3.79 13.27 3.55
C ILE A 173 -4.53 12.52 2.44
N ALA A 174 -4.80 11.25 2.69
CA ALA A 174 -5.55 10.44 1.76
C ALA A 174 -7.06 10.76 1.79
N PRO A 175 -7.77 10.62 0.64
CA PRO A 175 -9.18 10.96 0.51
C PRO A 175 -10.06 10.26 1.53
N GLY A 176 -9.78 8.99 1.79
CA GLY A 176 -10.58 8.22 2.74
C GLY A 176 -10.54 8.74 4.17
N HIS A 177 -9.47 9.48 4.57
CA HIS A 177 -9.42 10.16 5.86
C HIS A 177 -10.06 11.55 5.78
N LEU A 178 -9.78 12.32 4.72
CA LEU A 178 -10.37 13.65 4.50
C LEU A 178 -11.90 13.64 4.60
N HIS A 179 -12.53 12.51 4.23
CA HIS A 179 -13.97 12.31 4.22
C HIS A 179 -14.51 11.54 5.44
N ALA A 180 -13.65 11.16 6.37
CA ALA A 180 -14.08 10.49 7.58
C ALA A 180 -14.81 11.45 8.52
N GLU A 181 -15.85 10.98 9.20
CA GLU A 181 -16.57 11.77 10.21
C GLU A 181 -15.66 12.25 11.34
N SER A 182 -14.63 11.46 11.67
CA SER A 182 -13.64 11.77 12.70
C SER A 182 -12.60 12.81 12.28
N PHE A 183 -12.48 13.14 10.98
CA PHE A 183 -11.37 13.93 10.44
C PHE A 183 -11.11 15.23 11.19
N LYS A 184 -12.15 16.01 11.47
CA LYS A 184 -12.01 17.30 12.16
C LYS A 184 -11.47 17.13 13.59
N GLU A 185 -11.94 16.13 14.30
CA GLU A 185 -11.49 15.84 15.66
C GLU A 185 -10.05 15.28 15.67
N ASP A 186 -9.73 14.41 14.71
CA ASP A 186 -8.39 13.86 14.53
C ASP A 186 -7.38 14.97 14.27
N MET A 187 -7.71 15.93 13.40
CA MET A 187 -6.85 17.07 13.09
C MET A 187 -6.66 18.02 14.28
N ARG A 188 -7.72 18.30 15.03
CA ARG A 188 -7.60 19.10 16.26
C ARG A 188 -6.71 18.44 17.29
N THR A 189 -6.92 17.14 17.51
CA THR A 189 -6.13 16.36 18.45
C THR A 189 -4.65 16.35 18.04
N PHE A 190 -4.37 16.13 16.77
CA PHE A 190 -3.02 16.17 16.24
C PHE A 190 -2.36 17.54 16.46
N ASN A 191 -3.04 18.63 16.09
CA ASN A 191 -2.51 19.99 16.23
C ASN A 191 -2.26 20.36 17.71
N ALA A 192 -3.15 19.95 18.60
CA ALA A 192 -3.01 20.22 20.03
C ALA A 192 -1.84 19.48 20.70
N LEU A 193 -1.38 18.37 20.12
CA LEU A 193 -0.25 17.57 20.63
C LEU A 193 1.10 17.97 20.04
N LEU A 194 1.13 18.81 19.01
CA LEU A 194 2.37 19.38 18.49
C LEU A 194 2.88 20.51 19.39
N PRO A 195 4.21 20.78 19.38
CA PRO A 195 4.78 21.96 20.04
C PRO A 195 4.06 23.25 19.60
N PRO A 196 3.48 24.01 20.53
CA PRO A 196 2.68 25.18 20.20
C PRO A 196 3.50 26.22 19.42
N ASP A 197 2.88 26.79 18.39
CA ASP A 197 3.42 27.89 17.56
C ASP A 197 4.78 27.62 16.91
N HIS A 198 5.26 26.37 16.92
CA HIS A 198 6.55 26.03 16.31
C HIS A 198 6.42 25.56 14.86
N PHE A 199 5.43 24.74 14.57
CA PHE A 199 5.20 24.20 13.23
C PHE A 199 3.97 24.83 12.59
N GLN A 200 4.06 25.04 11.28
CA GLN A 200 2.93 25.29 10.43
C GLN A 200 2.62 24.01 9.64
N THR A 201 1.54 23.34 9.99
CA THR A 201 1.14 22.10 9.32
C THR A 201 0.54 22.41 7.95
N VAL A 202 1.08 21.78 6.91
CA VAL A 202 0.62 21.87 5.53
C VAL A 202 0.03 20.50 5.15
N LEU A 203 -1.26 20.48 4.81
CA LEU A 203 -1.94 19.27 4.37
C LEU A 203 -1.81 19.15 2.85
N GLU A 204 -1.22 18.09 2.40
CA GLU A 204 -1.01 17.81 0.98
C GLU A 204 -2.15 16.92 0.48
N ILE A 205 -2.89 17.41 -0.51
CA ILE A 205 -4.11 16.79 -1.02
C ILE A 205 -3.96 16.69 -2.55
N THR A 206 -4.20 15.51 -3.11
CA THR A 206 -4.06 15.32 -4.56
C THR A 206 -5.19 15.98 -5.35
N GLU A 207 -4.91 16.34 -6.59
CA GLU A 207 -5.88 16.90 -7.53
C GLU A 207 -7.17 16.05 -7.64
N ARG A 208 -7.04 14.71 -7.63
CA ARG A 208 -8.17 13.78 -7.75
C ARG A 208 -9.14 13.86 -6.58
N ASP A 209 -8.64 14.21 -5.42
CA ASP A 209 -9.40 14.16 -4.18
C ASP A 209 -10.27 15.38 -4.00
N MET A 210 -9.84 16.49 -4.60
CA MET A 210 -10.62 17.73 -4.67
C MET A 210 -11.91 17.58 -5.49
N LEU A 211 -11.89 16.73 -6.53
CA LEU A 211 -13.01 16.57 -7.47
C LEU A 211 -14.25 15.91 -6.86
N LYS A 212 -14.12 15.26 -5.73
CA LYS A 212 -15.20 14.44 -5.15
C LYS A 212 -16.15 15.22 -4.22
N HIS A 213 -15.88 16.50 -3.93
CA HIS A 213 -16.62 17.22 -2.91
C HIS A 213 -17.28 18.52 -3.38
N ARG A 214 -18.62 18.56 -3.30
CA ARG A 214 -19.40 19.80 -3.35
C ARG A 214 -19.22 20.68 -2.10
N GLU A 215 -18.74 20.11 -1.00
CA GLU A 215 -18.56 20.78 0.30
C GLU A 215 -17.08 21.05 0.66
N ALA A 216 -16.15 20.88 -0.30
CA ALA A 216 -14.72 21.07 -0.05
C ALA A 216 -14.39 22.49 0.44
N ASN A 217 -15.10 23.53 -0.04
CA ASN A 217 -14.93 24.90 0.43
C ASN A 217 -15.10 25.03 1.93
N THR A 218 -16.18 24.51 2.48
CA THR A 218 -16.45 24.58 3.92
C THR A 218 -15.41 23.83 4.75
N LEU A 219 -14.88 22.73 4.21
CA LEU A 219 -13.84 21.97 4.88
C LEU A 219 -12.50 22.73 4.86
N PHE A 220 -12.13 23.33 3.72
CA PHE A 220 -10.88 24.07 3.59
C PHE A 220 -10.90 25.37 4.38
N GLU A 221 -12.04 26.10 4.39
CA GLU A 221 -12.23 27.24 5.28
C GLU A 221 -12.11 26.85 6.76
N TRP A 222 -12.65 25.70 7.13
CA TRP A 222 -12.51 25.19 8.49
C TRP A 222 -11.04 24.88 8.81
N LEU A 223 -10.29 24.21 7.90
CA LEU A 223 -8.87 23.93 8.08
C LEU A 223 -8.04 25.20 8.29
N HIS A 224 -8.26 26.23 7.47
CA HIS A 224 -7.61 27.52 7.64
C HIS A 224 -7.94 28.18 8.98
N ASN A 225 -9.19 28.10 9.43
CA ASN A 225 -9.60 28.63 10.73
C ASN A 225 -8.95 27.88 11.91
N GLU A 226 -8.61 26.61 11.74
CA GLU A 226 -7.86 25.82 12.73
C GLU A 226 -6.33 26.02 12.59
N GLY A 227 -5.88 26.84 11.64
CA GLY A 227 -4.47 27.19 11.46
C GLY A 227 -3.68 26.24 10.55
N PHE A 228 -4.34 25.37 9.77
CA PHE A 228 -3.69 24.54 8.76
C PHE A 228 -3.53 25.31 7.44
N GLU A 229 -2.47 24.99 6.71
CA GLU A 229 -2.30 25.39 5.31
C GLU A 229 -2.54 24.18 4.39
N ILE A 230 -2.89 24.44 3.13
CA ILE A 230 -3.30 23.40 2.19
C ILE A 230 -2.44 23.48 0.93
N ALA A 231 -1.83 22.37 0.55
CA ALA A 231 -1.09 22.21 -0.69
C ALA A 231 -1.84 21.27 -1.64
N ILE A 232 -1.94 21.68 -2.90
CA ILE A 232 -2.38 20.77 -3.95
C ILE A 232 -1.17 20.00 -4.47
N ASP A 233 -1.25 18.68 -4.40
CA ASP A 233 -0.20 17.77 -4.82
C ASP A 233 -0.46 17.18 -6.20
N ASP A 234 0.60 16.76 -6.90
CA ASP A 234 0.57 16.17 -8.26
C ASP A 234 -0.15 17.05 -9.30
N PHE A 235 -0.11 18.38 -9.16
CA PHE A 235 -0.83 19.30 -10.03
C PHE A 235 -0.40 19.21 -11.49
N GLY A 236 -1.39 19.01 -12.38
CA GLY A 236 -1.19 18.96 -13.84
C GLY A 236 -0.94 17.57 -14.41
N THR A 237 -1.02 16.52 -13.60
CA THR A 237 -0.77 15.14 -14.05
C THR A 237 -1.98 14.47 -14.72
N GLY A 238 -3.14 15.16 -14.85
CA GLY A 238 -4.19 14.61 -15.70
C GLY A 238 -5.65 14.89 -15.38
N HIS A 239 -5.97 15.71 -14.42
CA HIS A 239 -7.36 16.05 -14.12
C HIS A 239 -7.50 17.58 -14.08
N SER A 240 -8.51 18.12 -14.78
CA SER A 240 -8.73 19.57 -14.93
C SER A 240 -9.14 20.24 -13.61
N ALA A 241 -8.25 20.26 -12.63
CA ALA A 241 -8.48 20.97 -11.37
C ALA A 241 -8.52 22.50 -11.53
N LEU A 242 -8.15 23.03 -12.70
CA LEU A 242 -8.16 24.47 -12.98
C LEU A 242 -9.47 25.17 -12.60
N ILE A 243 -10.63 24.55 -12.86
CA ILE A 243 -11.94 25.07 -12.52
C ILE A 243 -12.15 25.18 -11.01
N TYR A 244 -11.52 24.27 -10.26
CA TYR A 244 -11.69 24.20 -8.81
C TYR A 244 -10.74 25.14 -8.06
N LEU A 245 -9.57 25.46 -8.65
CA LEU A 245 -8.65 26.43 -8.05
C LEU A 245 -9.23 27.86 -7.96
N GLU A 246 -10.20 28.20 -8.80
CA GLU A 246 -10.93 29.47 -8.67
C GLU A 246 -11.92 29.47 -7.50
N HIS A 247 -12.30 28.28 -7.03
CA HIS A 247 -13.31 28.13 -5.99
C HIS A 247 -12.73 27.77 -4.62
N PHE A 248 -11.51 27.22 -4.58
CA PHE A 248 -10.88 26.78 -3.33
C PHE A 248 -9.69 27.65 -2.98
N THR A 249 -9.65 28.13 -1.74
CA THR A 249 -8.47 28.83 -1.23
C THR A 249 -7.41 27.77 -0.90
N MET A 250 -6.31 27.78 -1.67
CA MET A 250 -5.15 26.93 -1.48
C MET A 250 -3.93 27.79 -1.24
N ASP A 251 -2.99 27.29 -0.43
CA ASP A 251 -1.78 28.04 -0.09
C ASP A 251 -0.62 27.69 -1.01
N TYR A 252 -0.54 26.42 -1.45
CA TYR A 252 0.57 25.90 -2.25
C TYR A 252 0.11 25.11 -3.47
N ILE A 253 0.91 25.21 -4.53
CA ILE A 253 0.94 24.26 -5.64
C ILE A 253 2.27 23.51 -5.60
N LYS A 254 2.22 22.16 -5.50
CA LYS A 254 3.38 21.30 -5.66
C LYS A 254 3.52 20.92 -7.15
N ILE A 255 4.64 21.28 -7.71
CA ILE A 255 4.97 21.07 -9.12
C ILE A 255 5.64 19.72 -9.23
N ASP A 256 4.95 18.75 -9.88
CA ASP A 256 5.43 17.39 -10.03
C ASP A 256 6.78 17.32 -10.75
N ARG A 257 7.61 16.35 -10.32
CA ARG A 257 8.93 16.09 -10.90
C ARG A 257 8.93 15.90 -12.43
N GLY A 258 7.82 15.42 -13.00
CA GLY A 258 7.68 15.25 -14.45
C GLY A 258 7.85 16.57 -15.18
N PHE A 259 7.37 17.68 -14.62
CA PHE A 259 7.58 19.01 -15.19
C PHE A 259 9.01 19.52 -14.92
N VAL A 260 9.53 19.31 -13.71
CA VAL A 260 10.89 19.75 -13.34
C VAL A 260 11.95 19.04 -14.21
N ASN A 261 11.75 17.80 -14.56
CA ASN A 261 12.65 17.01 -15.41
C ASN A 261 12.70 17.51 -16.88
N THR A 262 11.75 18.35 -17.30
CA THR A 262 11.81 18.94 -18.66
C THR A 262 12.73 20.16 -18.75
N ILE A 263 13.17 20.68 -17.60
CA ILE A 263 14.05 21.85 -17.53
C ILE A 263 15.44 21.45 -18.06
N GLY A 264 15.97 22.27 -18.99
CA GLY A 264 17.30 22.03 -19.60
C GLY A 264 17.33 21.02 -20.74
N MET A 265 16.19 20.40 -21.08
CA MET A 265 16.09 19.61 -22.30
C MET A 265 15.92 20.57 -23.50
N GLU A 266 16.79 20.48 -24.52
CA GLU A 266 16.86 21.38 -25.69
C GLU A 266 15.54 21.52 -26.49
N THR A 267 14.53 20.75 -26.17
CA THR A 267 13.37 20.63 -27.03
C THR A 267 12.12 21.35 -26.57
N VAL A 268 11.97 21.76 -25.32
CA VAL A 268 10.80 22.57 -24.88
C VAL A 268 10.88 22.84 -23.38
N THR A 269 11.08 24.06 -22.92
CA THR A 269 10.46 24.54 -21.67
C THR A 269 9.00 24.13 -21.77
N SER A 270 8.54 23.27 -20.88
CA SER A 270 7.17 22.77 -20.98
C SER A 270 6.23 23.96 -20.89
N PRO A 271 5.45 24.29 -21.94
CA PRO A 271 4.48 25.39 -21.87
C PRO A 271 3.51 25.22 -20.69
N VAL A 272 3.39 23.99 -20.21
CA VAL A 272 2.55 23.62 -19.06
C VAL A 272 3.19 24.13 -17.77
N LEU A 273 4.51 24.00 -17.58
CA LEU A 273 5.19 24.52 -16.39
C LEU A 273 5.05 26.05 -16.28
N ASP A 274 5.24 26.76 -17.39
CA ASP A 274 5.04 28.22 -17.42
C ASP A 274 3.58 28.61 -17.11
N ALA A 275 2.61 27.85 -17.63
CA ALA A 275 1.21 28.07 -17.32
C ALA A 275 0.88 27.84 -15.85
N VAL A 276 1.44 26.77 -15.24
CA VAL A 276 1.29 26.50 -13.79
C VAL A 276 1.87 27.60 -12.95
N LEU A 277 3.09 28.09 -13.26
CA LEU A 277 3.72 29.18 -12.54
C LEU A 277 2.94 30.50 -12.67
N MET A 278 2.41 30.76 -13.85
CA MET A 278 1.55 31.95 -14.07
C MET A 278 0.24 31.85 -13.29
N LEU A 279 -0.37 30.68 -13.26
CA LEU A 279 -1.59 30.40 -12.51
C LEU A 279 -1.37 30.60 -11.00
N ALA A 280 -0.32 29.98 -10.45
CA ALA A 280 0.02 30.13 -9.04
C ALA A 280 0.17 31.60 -8.64
N ARG A 281 0.88 32.40 -9.46
CA ARG A 281 1.03 33.84 -9.24
C ARG A 281 -0.31 34.58 -9.24
N ARG A 282 -1.21 34.27 -10.21
CA ARG A 282 -2.52 34.91 -10.31
C ARG A 282 -3.44 34.59 -9.15
N LEU A 283 -3.32 33.40 -8.60
CA LEU A 283 -4.10 32.93 -7.46
C LEU A 283 -3.44 33.25 -6.11
N ASN A 284 -2.29 33.91 -6.11
CA ASN A 284 -1.47 34.23 -4.91
C ASN A 284 -1.06 32.95 -4.13
N MET A 285 -0.86 31.86 -4.83
CA MET A 285 -0.38 30.60 -4.26
C MET A 285 1.15 30.52 -4.31
N LEU A 286 1.73 29.96 -3.28
CA LEU A 286 3.16 29.64 -3.26
C LEU A 286 3.41 28.35 -4.04
N THR A 287 4.63 28.19 -4.55
CA THR A 287 5.02 27.04 -5.36
C THR A 287 6.12 26.23 -4.69
N VAL A 288 5.97 24.91 -4.70
CA VAL A 288 6.98 23.93 -4.27
C VAL A 288 7.36 23.09 -5.48
N ALA A 289 8.60 23.14 -5.94
CA ALA A 289 9.07 22.27 -7.02
C ALA A 289 9.65 21.00 -6.45
N GLU A 290 9.11 19.85 -6.92
CA GLU A 290 9.52 18.53 -6.50
C GLU A 290 10.49 17.88 -7.48
N GLY A 291 11.29 16.92 -6.96
CA GLY A 291 12.20 16.15 -7.80
C GLY A 291 13.32 16.99 -8.41
N VAL A 292 13.75 18.05 -7.72
CA VAL A 292 14.94 18.84 -8.15
C VAL A 292 16.18 17.94 -7.97
N GLU A 293 16.83 17.60 -9.08
CA GLU A 293 17.97 16.68 -9.09
C GLU A 293 19.29 17.35 -9.49
N THR A 294 19.22 18.55 -10.11
CA THR A 294 20.43 19.25 -10.57
C THR A 294 20.41 20.74 -10.16
N PRO A 295 21.61 21.35 -10.03
CA PRO A 295 21.73 22.80 -9.75
C PRO A 295 21.15 23.69 -10.88
N GLU A 296 21.18 23.20 -12.13
CA GLU A 296 20.60 23.91 -13.27
C GLU A 296 19.09 24.01 -13.14
N GLN A 297 18.41 22.91 -12.74
CA GLN A 297 16.98 22.91 -12.44
C GLN A 297 16.66 23.90 -11.31
N ALA A 298 17.43 23.84 -10.22
CA ALA A 298 17.25 24.76 -9.08
C ALA A 298 17.40 26.24 -9.49
N THR A 299 18.39 26.54 -10.32
CA THR A 299 18.64 27.90 -10.82
C THR A 299 17.50 28.37 -11.70
N TRP A 300 17.07 27.55 -12.66
CA TRP A 300 15.95 27.87 -13.53
C TRP A 300 14.66 28.13 -12.74
N LEU A 301 14.32 27.26 -11.80
CA LEU A 301 13.13 27.37 -10.96
C LEU A 301 13.16 28.66 -10.12
N ARG A 302 14.30 29.01 -9.54
CA ARG A 302 14.50 30.24 -8.79
C ARG A 302 14.28 31.48 -9.68
N GLU A 303 14.87 31.50 -10.88
CA GLU A 303 14.74 32.61 -11.85
C GLU A 303 13.31 32.77 -12.34
N HIS A 304 12.54 31.69 -12.41
CA HIS A 304 11.14 31.69 -12.79
C HIS A 304 10.19 31.93 -11.59
N GLY A 305 10.75 32.21 -10.41
CA GLY A 305 10.01 32.67 -9.24
C GLY A 305 9.31 31.58 -8.43
N VAL A 306 9.80 30.33 -8.51
CA VAL A 306 9.40 29.28 -7.59
C VAL A 306 9.85 29.62 -6.18
N ASN A 307 9.00 29.34 -5.18
CA ASN A 307 9.23 29.72 -3.79
C ASN A 307 10.06 28.71 -3.03
N PHE A 308 9.78 27.40 -3.21
CA PHE A 308 10.43 26.34 -2.47
C PHE A 308 10.89 25.22 -3.39
N LEU A 309 11.97 24.56 -2.99
CA LEU A 309 12.57 23.44 -3.72
C LEU A 309 12.65 22.22 -2.83
N GLN A 310 12.38 21.05 -3.42
CA GLN A 310 12.50 19.75 -2.82
C GLN A 310 13.03 18.76 -3.86
N GLY A 311 13.95 17.90 -3.48
CA GLY A 311 14.48 16.89 -4.40
C GLY A 311 15.83 16.35 -3.97
N TYR A 312 16.35 15.40 -4.76
CA TYR A 312 17.59 14.69 -4.42
C TYR A 312 18.85 15.55 -4.52
N TRP A 313 18.77 16.65 -5.24
CA TRP A 313 19.87 17.65 -5.22
C TRP A 313 20.02 18.30 -3.84
N ILE A 314 18.90 18.53 -3.12
CA ILE A 314 18.91 19.04 -1.76
C ILE A 314 19.21 17.92 -0.79
N SER A 315 18.35 16.90 -0.76
CA SER A 315 18.52 15.70 0.01
C SER A 315 17.48 14.62 -0.34
N ARG A 316 17.88 13.37 -0.18
CA ARG A 316 16.91 12.26 -0.16
C ARG A 316 16.13 12.27 1.15
N PRO A 317 14.90 11.69 1.19
CA PRO A 317 14.21 11.43 2.45
C PRO A 317 15.11 10.62 3.39
N MET A 318 15.17 11.01 4.66
CA MET A 318 16.06 10.39 5.63
C MET A 318 15.38 10.17 6.99
N PRO A 319 15.78 9.15 7.77
CA PRO A 319 15.29 8.96 9.13
C PRO A 319 15.66 10.11 10.05
N LEU A 320 14.88 10.31 11.14
CA LEU A 320 15.05 11.39 12.10
C LEU A 320 16.49 11.54 12.61
N GLU A 321 17.15 10.45 12.95
CA GLU A 321 18.52 10.47 13.47
C GLU A 321 19.55 11.02 12.47
N GLN A 322 19.31 10.80 11.20
CA GLN A 322 20.12 11.37 10.13
C GLN A 322 19.72 12.83 9.91
N PHE A 323 18.41 13.12 9.90
CA PHE A 323 17.88 14.47 9.70
C PHE A 323 18.38 15.43 10.78
N ARG A 324 18.44 15.01 12.03
CA ARG A 324 18.95 15.80 13.17
C ARG A 324 20.40 16.30 12.96
N LYS A 325 21.20 15.56 12.19
CA LYS A 325 22.61 15.90 11.93
C LYS A 325 22.81 16.52 10.57
N TRP A 326 21.76 16.52 9.74
CA TRP A 326 21.84 17.03 8.39
C TRP A 326 21.92 18.55 8.39
N GLN A 327 22.82 19.08 7.57
CA GLN A 327 22.90 20.49 7.24
C GLN A 327 22.93 20.63 5.72
N PRO A 328 22.28 21.63 5.14
CA PRO A 328 22.33 21.86 3.71
C PRO A 328 23.77 22.18 3.30
N ASP A 329 24.40 21.26 2.59
CA ASP A 329 25.69 21.48 1.89
C ASP A 329 25.39 21.94 0.46
N LEU A 330 24.68 23.07 0.37
CA LEU A 330 24.28 23.65 -0.90
C LEU A 330 25.21 24.83 -1.20
N PRO A 331 25.65 24.99 -2.47
CA PRO A 331 26.45 26.14 -2.83
C PRO A 331 25.66 27.41 -2.53
N PRO A 332 26.32 28.48 -2.02
CA PRO A 332 25.64 29.74 -1.79
C PRO A 332 24.96 30.19 -3.09
N ALA A 333 23.73 30.70 -2.96
CA ALA A 333 23.03 31.28 -4.10
C ALA A 333 23.96 32.32 -4.73
N SER A 334 24.39 32.08 -5.98
CA SER A 334 25.16 33.07 -6.73
C SER A 334 24.33 34.34 -6.86
N GLU A 335 24.89 35.46 -6.42
CA GLU A 335 24.32 36.81 -6.58
C GLU A 335 24.02 37.17 -8.03
#